data_e33e44b27a1b77326f013fa69fb3938b
#
_entry.id   e33e44b27a1b77326f013fa69fb3938b
#
_cell.length_a   1.000
_cell.length_b   1.000
_cell.length_c   1.000
_cell.angle_alpha   90.00
_cell.angle_beta   90.00
_cell.angle_gamma   90.00
#
_symmetry.space_group_name_H-M   'P 1'
#
loop_
_entity.id
_entity.type
_entity.pdbx_description
1 polymer ?
#
loop_
_entity_poly.entity_id
_entity_poly.type
_entity_poly.pdbx_seq_one_letter_code
_entity_poly.pdbx_strand_id
1 'polypeptide(L)'
;KNFSNSEHQIAVITAEGAIMKGDISQSVAGANGVVKQIRSAHENENTKAIVFRINSPGGSVIASEMMRDELFVAKRKDIDVIASMGDYAASGGVYISTPADYIFAEPTTITGSIGVAIAIPTLENAMDYIGVNFDGVVTSKHGGWDPTQAINDDLDKIFARWGANVYNRFINFVAESISQTYEEIKAIA
;
A
#
# COMPACT_ATOMS: atom_id res chain seq x y z
N LYS A 1 -19.61 -11.71 -14.64
CA LYS A 1 -19.93 -10.33 -15.07
C LYS A 1 -21.41 -10.27 -15.38
N ASN A 2 -22.22 -9.86 -14.39
CA ASN A 2 -23.60 -9.47 -14.64
C ASN A 2 -23.65 -7.96 -14.71
N PHE A 3 -23.63 -7.41 -15.91
CA PHE A 3 -23.92 -6.01 -16.11
C PHE A 3 -25.44 -5.87 -16.21
N SER A 4 -26.07 -5.30 -15.18
CA SER A 4 -27.43 -4.83 -15.32
C SER A 4 -27.40 -3.54 -16.16
N ASN A 5 -28.35 -3.38 -17.08
CA ASN A 5 -28.56 -2.12 -17.80
C ASN A 5 -29.22 -1.05 -16.91
N SER A 6 -28.89 -0.98 -15.63
CA SER A 6 -29.43 0.04 -14.73
C SER A 6 -28.70 1.37 -14.97
N GLU A 7 -29.41 2.46 -14.85
CA GLU A 7 -28.88 3.83 -14.91
C GLU A 7 -27.80 4.10 -13.83
N HIS A 8 -27.76 3.30 -12.76
CA HIS A 8 -26.83 3.43 -11.65
C HIS A 8 -26.17 2.08 -11.36
N GLN A 9 -24.86 2.08 -11.18
CA GLN A 9 -24.06 0.90 -10.91
C GLN A 9 -23.20 1.09 -9.65
N ILE A 10 -23.00 0.02 -8.91
CA ILE A 10 -22.03 -0.07 -7.84
C ILE A 10 -20.92 -1.00 -8.32
N ALA A 11 -19.69 -0.50 -8.34
CA ALA A 11 -18.54 -1.30 -8.69
C ALA A 11 -18.00 -2.02 -7.43
N VAL A 12 -17.91 -3.34 -7.48
CA VAL A 12 -17.23 -4.13 -6.44
C VAL A 12 -15.85 -4.49 -6.94
N ILE A 13 -14.83 -4.03 -6.24
CA ILE A 13 -13.42 -4.26 -6.57
C ILE A 13 -12.76 -4.94 -5.38
N THR A 14 -12.03 -6.03 -5.64
CA THR A 14 -11.39 -6.81 -4.58
C THR A 14 -9.87 -6.67 -4.63
N ALA A 15 -9.28 -6.35 -3.46
CA ALA A 15 -7.85 -6.46 -3.19
C ALA A 15 -7.63 -7.66 -2.26
N GLU A 16 -7.22 -8.79 -2.84
CA GLU A 16 -7.04 -10.05 -2.11
C GLU A 16 -5.59 -10.53 -2.16
N GLY A 17 -5.06 -10.92 -1.00
CA GLY A 17 -3.70 -11.39 -0.83
C GLY A 17 -2.68 -10.28 -0.63
N ALA A 18 -1.40 -10.59 -0.81
CA ALA A 18 -0.30 -9.64 -0.60
C ALA A 18 -0.35 -8.48 -1.60
N ILE A 19 -0.21 -7.26 -1.10
CA ILE A 19 -0.17 -6.05 -1.95
C ILE A 19 1.23 -5.93 -2.56
N MET A 20 1.30 -6.02 -3.89
CA MET A 20 2.55 -5.97 -4.64
C MET A 20 2.41 -5.12 -5.91
N LYS A 21 3.53 -4.73 -6.51
CA LYS A 21 3.52 -4.17 -7.87
C LYS A 21 3.13 -5.24 -8.88
N GLY A 22 2.58 -4.83 -10.01
CA GLY A 22 2.20 -5.74 -11.10
C GLY A 22 0.71 -6.03 -11.15
N ASP A 23 0.35 -7.08 -11.88
CA ASP A 23 -1.04 -7.45 -12.11
C ASP A 23 -1.58 -8.39 -11.02
N ILE A 24 -2.91 -8.50 -10.94
CA ILE A 24 -3.59 -9.39 -10.01
C ILE A 24 -3.27 -10.84 -10.38
N SER A 25 -2.91 -11.63 -9.39
CA SER A 25 -2.74 -13.08 -9.51
C SER A 25 -3.31 -13.82 -8.30
N GLN A 26 -3.22 -15.13 -8.26
CA GLN A 26 -3.66 -15.88 -7.10
C GLN A 26 -2.89 -15.44 -5.85
N SER A 27 -3.60 -15.02 -4.83
CA SER A 27 -3.06 -14.52 -3.55
C SER A 27 -2.21 -13.23 -3.64
N VAL A 28 -2.31 -12.48 -4.75
CA VAL A 28 -1.62 -11.20 -4.93
C VAL A 28 -2.58 -10.12 -5.41
N ALA A 29 -2.77 -9.11 -4.58
CA ALA A 29 -3.41 -7.86 -4.95
C ALA A 29 -2.40 -6.98 -5.71
N GLY A 30 -2.27 -7.23 -7.02
CA GLY A 30 -1.35 -6.49 -7.88
C GLY A 30 -1.85 -5.07 -8.16
N ALA A 31 -1.02 -4.07 -7.81
CA ALA A 31 -1.43 -2.67 -7.88
C ALA A 31 -1.87 -2.23 -9.27
N ASN A 32 -1.18 -2.67 -10.33
CA ASN A 32 -1.55 -2.29 -11.70
C ASN A 32 -2.96 -2.79 -12.05
N GLY A 33 -3.27 -4.04 -11.68
CA GLY A 33 -4.57 -4.64 -11.95
C GLY A 33 -5.69 -4.01 -11.13
N VAL A 34 -5.45 -3.76 -9.83
CA VAL A 34 -6.43 -3.11 -8.94
C VAL A 34 -6.69 -1.67 -9.37
N VAL A 35 -5.65 -0.88 -9.61
CA VAL A 35 -5.74 0.50 -10.11
C VAL A 35 -6.51 0.55 -11.43
N LYS A 36 -6.24 -0.37 -12.36
CA LYS A 36 -7.00 -0.45 -13.62
C LYS A 36 -8.49 -0.70 -13.40
N GLN A 37 -8.86 -1.52 -12.42
CA GLN A 37 -10.26 -1.77 -12.07
C GLN A 37 -10.90 -0.52 -11.45
N ILE A 38 -10.22 0.16 -10.51
CA ILE A 38 -10.71 1.41 -9.90
C ILE A 38 -10.90 2.47 -10.97
N ARG A 39 -9.93 2.63 -11.86
CA ARG A 39 -9.99 3.57 -12.98
C ARG A 39 -11.17 3.29 -13.91
N SER A 40 -11.34 2.04 -14.33
CA SER A 40 -12.46 1.63 -15.15
C SER A 40 -13.81 1.89 -14.47
N ALA A 41 -13.88 1.78 -13.14
CA ALA A 41 -15.09 2.08 -12.40
C ALA A 41 -15.40 3.59 -12.41
N HIS A 42 -14.41 4.44 -12.07
CA HIS A 42 -14.67 5.88 -12.00
C HIS A 42 -14.71 6.60 -13.36
N GLU A 43 -14.30 5.94 -14.44
CA GLU A 43 -14.49 6.42 -15.82
C GLU A 43 -15.88 6.08 -16.39
N ASN A 44 -16.62 5.19 -15.74
CA ASN A 44 -17.98 4.86 -16.13
C ASN A 44 -18.97 5.80 -15.46
N GLU A 45 -19.66 6.62 -16.24
CA GLU A 45 -20.63 7.64 -15.78
C GLU A 45 -21.80 7.05 -14.96
N ASN A 46 -22.10 5.77 -15.15
CA ASN A 46 -23.15 5.08 -14.40
C ASN A 46 -22.68 4.63 -13.01
N THR A 47 -21.39 4.63 -12.71
CA THR A 47 -20.87 4.23 -11.39
C THR A 47 -21.14 5.34 -10.37
N LYS A 48 -21.87 4.99 -9.30
CA LYS A 48 -22.21 5.92 -8.20
C LYS A 48 -21.42 5.62 -6.93
N ALA A 49 -20.99 4.38 -6.76
CA ALA A 49 -20.18 3.99 -5.61
C ALA A 49 -19.19 2.86 -5.99
N ILE A 50 -18.11 2.81 -5.25
CA ILE A 50 -17.14 1.71 -5.28
C ILE A 50 -17.16 1.03 -3.92
N VAL A 51 -17.49 -0.26 -3.88
CA VAL A 51 -17.25 -1.12 -2.74
C VAL A 51 -15.88 -1.76 -2.93
N PHE A 52 -14.92 -1.29 -2.14
CA PHE A 52 -13.55 -1.81 -2.16
C PHE A 52 -13.41 -2.91 -1.11
N ARG A 53 -13.49 -4.16 -1.55
CA ARG A 53 -13.35 -5.34 -0.70
C ARG A 53 -11.87 -5.63 -0.47
N ILE A 54 -11.43 -5.58 0.78
CA ILE A 54 -10.04 -5.76 1.19
C ILE A 54 -9.92 -7.06 1.99
N ASN A 55 -9.12 -8.00 1.50
CA ASN A 55 -8.74 -9.22 2.21
C ASN A 55 -7.22 -9.42 2.06
N SER A 56 -6.43 -8.61 2.81
CA SER A 56 -5.00 -8.47 2.61
C SER A 56 -4.23 -8.28 3.90
N PRO A 57 -3.11 -8.99 4.10
CA PRO A 57 -2.19 -8.75 5.21
C PRO A 57 -1.34 -7.48 5.02
N GLY A 58 -1.48 -6.80 3.87
CA GLY A 58 -0.63 -5.68 3.48
C GLY A 58 0.45 -6.07 2.47
N GLY A 59 1.52 -5.28 2.42
CA GLY A 59 2.63 -5.49 1.48
C GLY A 59 3.36 -4.21 1.10
N SER A 60 3.66 -4.05 -0.17
CA SER A 60 4.43 -2.93 -0.70
C SER A 60 3.78 -1.56 -0.43
N VAL A 61 4.50 -0.68 0.23
CA VAL A 61 4.08 0.73 0.48
C VAL A 61 3.75 1.44 -0.83
N ILE A 62 4.60 1.29 -1.85
CA ILE A 62 4.39 1.96 -3.14
C ILE A 62 3.15 1.43 -3.85
N ALA A 63 2.92 0.12 -3.80
CA ALA A 63 1.73 -0.49 -4.39
C ALA A 63 0.44 -0.06 -3.66
N SER A 64 0.50 0.05 -2.33
CA SER A 64 -0.61 0.57 -1.51
C SER A 64 -0.91 2.03 -1.83
N GLU A 65 0.13 2.87 -1.99
CA GLU A 65 -0.05 4.28 -2.38
C GLU A 65 -0.71 4.42 -3.75
N MET A 66 -0.29 3.61 -4.74
CA MET A 66 -0.91 3.62 -6.07
C MET A 66 -2.42 3.34 -6.02
N MET A 67 -2.84 2.35 -5.23
CA MET A 67 -4.25 2.02 -5.06
C MET A 67 -5.01 3.14 -4.33
N ARG A 68 -4.40 3.67 -3.26
CA ARG A 68 -4.95 4.76 -2.46
C ARG A 68 -5.16 6.01 -3.29
N ASP A 69 -4.17 6.41 -4.07
CA ASP A 69 -4.25 7.60 -4.93
C ASP A 69 -5.36 7.47 -5.99
N GLU A 70 -5.53 6.30 -6.59
CA GLU A 70 -6.58 6.08 -7.57
C GLU A 70 -7.98 6.13 -6.95
N LEU A 71 -8.15 5.67 -5.70
CA LEU A 71 -9.41 5.83 -4.95
C LEU A 71 -9.71 7.30 -4.66
N PHE A 72 -8.70 8.13 -4.36
CA PHE A 72 -8.89 9.57 -4.25
C PHE A 72 -9.30 10.23 -5.57
N VAL A 73 -8.84 9.70 -6.71
CA VAL A 73 -9.33 10.16 -8.02
C VAL A 73 -10.83 9.88 -8.15
N ALA A 74 -11.31 8.71 -7.74
CA ALA A 74 -12.73 8.37 -7.73
C ALA A 74 -13.54 9.34 -6.85
N LYS A 75 -13.06 9.60 -5.61
CA LYS A 75 -13.72 10.56 -4.70
C LYS A 75 -13.82 11.97 -5.29
N ARG A 76 -12.79 12.45 -5.99
CA ARG A 76 -12.84 13.77 -6.65
C ARG A 76 -13.84 13.83 -7.81
N LYS A 77 -14.41 12.71 -8.22
CA LYS A 77 -15.50 12.59 -9.20
C LYS A 77 -16.86 12.33 -8.56
N ASP A 78 -16.99 12.61 -7.27
CA ASP A 78 -18.22 12.43 -6.48
C ASP A 78 -18.73 10.96 -6.50
N ILE A 79 -17.79 10.00 -6.49
CA ILE A 79 -18.07 8.57 -6.36
C ILE A 79 -17.77 8.17 -4.92
N ASP A 80 -18.78 7.68 -4.20
CA ASP A 80 -18.63 7.18 -2.84
C ASP A 80 -17.71 5.94 -2.82
N VAL A 81 -16.77 5.93 -1.88
CA VAL A 81 -15.87 4.79 -1.66
C VAL A 81 -16.18 4.13 -0.33
N ILE A 82 -16.53 2.87 -0.37
CA ILE A 82 -16.85 2.07 0.82
C ILE A 82 -15.80 0.96 0.94
N ALA A 83 -14.99 0.98 2.00
CA ALA A 83 -14.09 -0.13 2.32
C ALA A 83 -14.83 -1.22 3.09
N SER A 84 -14.80 -2.44 2.58
CA SER A 84 -15.33 -3.64 3.22
C SER A 84 -14.18 -4.60 3.53
N MET A 85 -13.79 -4.69 4.80
CA MET A 85 -12.72 -5.54 5.26
C MET A 85 -13.16 -7.01 5.33
N GLY A 86 -12.29 -7.92 4.88
CA GLY A 86 -12.46 -9.37 4.96
C GLY A 86 -11.93 -9.94 6.27
N ASP A 87 -11.35 -11.14 6.18
CA ASP A 87 -10.70 -11.78 7.31
C ASP A 87 -9.45 -11.01 7.74
N TYR A 88 -8.75 -10.44 6.76
CA TYR A 88 -7.56 -9.62 6.95
C TYR A 88 -7.69 -8.25 6.28
N ALA A 89 -7.38 -7.21 7.01
CA ALA A 89 -7.12 -5.88 6.46
C ALA A 89 -6.06 -5.19 7.32
N ALA A 90 -4.81 -5.68 7.21
CA ALA A 90 -3.71 -5.25 8.07
C ALA A 90 -2.63 -4.51 7.28
N SER A 91 -1.86 -3.65 7.95
CA SER A 91 -0.75 -2.90 7.35
C SER A 91 -1.18 -2.18 6.06
N GLY A 92 -0.62 -2.52 4.89
CA GLY A 92 -1.05 -2.00 3.60
C GLY A 92 -2.55 -2.15 3.32
N GLY A 93 -3.22 -3.17 3.91
CA GLY A 93 -4.67 -3.34 3.82
C GLY A 93 -5.44 -2.22 4.53
N VAL A 94 -4.97 -1.77 5.70
CA VAL A 94 -5.49 -0.55 6.35
C VAL A 94 -5.14 0.68 5.52
N TYR A 95 -3.92 0.76 5.00
CA TYR A 95 -3.45 1.91 4.22
C TYR A 95 -4.36 2.20 3.02
N ILE A 96 -4.75 1.16 2.27
CA ILE A 96 -5.63 1.31 1.10
C ILE A 96 -7.10 1.57 1.45
N SER A 97 -7.51 1.33 2.71
CA SER A 97 -8.87 1.67 3.17
C SER A 97 -9.04 3.13 3.56
N THR A 98 -7.94 3.86 3.82
CA THR A 98 -7.97 5.24 4.34
C THR A 98 -8.68 6.28 3.45
N PRO A 99 -8.81 6.12 2.11
CA PRO A 99 -9.62 7.03 1.32
C PRO A 99 -11.13 6.84 1.45
N ALA A 100 -11.57 5.72 2.02
CA ALA A 100 -12.99 5.38 2.06
C ALA A 100 -13.81 6.39 2.88
N ASP A 101 -15.05 6.64 2.44
CA ASP A 101 -16.03 7.44 3.16
C ASP A 101 -16.63 6.64 4.34
N TYR A 102 -16.70 5.32 4.18
CA TYR A 102 -17.14 4.38 5.20
C TYR A 102 -16.24 3.15 5.22
N ILE A 103 -15.85 2.71 6.42
CA ILE A 103 -15.04 1.53 6.64
C ILE A 103 -15.84 0.54 7.47
N PHE A 104 -16.05 -0.66 6.95
CA PHE A 104 -16.73 -1.76 7.62
C PHE A 104 -15.77 -2.91 7.89
N ALA A 105 -15.76 -3.37 9.12
CA ALA A 105 -15.02 -4.54 9.58
C ALA A 105 -15.92 -5.40 10.45
N GLU A 106 -15.74 -6.72 10.40
CA GLU A 106 -16.40 -7.65 11.31
C GLU A 106 -15.60 -7.79 12.62
N PRO A 107 -16.22 -8.19 13.72
CA PRO A 107 -15.50 -8.40 14.99
C PRO A 107 -14.36 -9.42 14.92
N THR A 108 -14.37 -10.28 13.90
CA THR A 108 -13.35 -11.29 13.63
C THR A 108 -12.29 -10.84 12.63
N THR A 109 -12.42 -9.66 12.04
CA THR A 109 -11.44 -9.12 11.11
C THR A 109 -10.11 -8.84 11.82
N ILE A 110 -9.02 -9.41 11.32
CA ILE A 110 -7.67 -9.07 11.76
C ILE A 110 -7.26 -7.79 11.02
N THR A 111 -7.11 -6.70 11.78
CA THR A 111 -6.78 -5.37 11.25
C THR A 111 -5.72 -4.69 12.10
N GLY A 112 -5.31 -3.47 11.74
CA GLY A 112 -4.25 -2.73 12.42
C GLY A 112 -2.88 -2.99 11.80
N SER A 113 -1.85 -3.30 12.59
CA SER A 113 -0.46 -3.40 12.12
C SER A 113 -0.05 -2.14 11.33
N ILE A 114 -0.33 -0.98 11.93
CA ILE A 114 -0.05 0.34 11.33
C ILE A 114 1.44 0.61 11.52
N GLY A 115 2.25 0.10 10.60
CA GLY A 115 3.69 0.13 10.73
C GLY A 115 4.41 0.00 9.39
N VAL A 116 5.74 0.18 9.44
CA VAL A 116 6.65 0.04 8.29
C VAL A 116 7.82 -0.81 8.70
N ALA A 117 8.09 -1.86 7.93
CA ALA A 117 9.31 -2.65 8.03
C ALA A 117 10.18 -2.42 6.79
N ILE A 118 11.48 -2.24 7.00
CA ILE A 118 12.46 -2.15 5.92
C ILE A 118 13.42 -3.31 6.09
N ALA A 119 13.52 -4.16 5.07
CA ALA A 119 14.51 -5.23 5.00
C ALA A 119 15.42 -4.99 3.80
N ILE A 120 16.71 -4.81 4.05
CA ILE A 120 17.71 -4.55 3.01
C ILE A 120 18.76 -5.65 3.12
N PRO A 121 18.68 -6.71 2.31
CA PRO A 121 19.71 -7.75 2.30
C PRO A 121 20.99 -7.21 1.69
N THR A 122 22.14 -7.50 2.31
CA THR A 122 23.48 -7.24 1.74
C THR A 122 24.17 -8.57 1.45
N LEU A 123 24.94 -8.61 0.38
CA LEU A 123 25.67 -9.78 -0.09
C LEU A 123 27.18 -9.66 0.12
N GLU A 124 27.66 -8.58 0.73
CA GLU A 124 29.09 -8.29 0.93
C GLU A 124 29.85 -9.51 1.46
N ASN A 125 29.46 -10.03 2.62
CA ASN A 125 30.13 -11.18 3.23
C ASN A 125 30.05 -12.47 2.37
N ALA A 126 28.98 -12.64 1.62
CA ALA A 126 28.83 -13.79 0.73
C ALA A 126 29.75 -13.68 -0.48
N MET A 127 29.94 -12.48 -1.01
CA MET A 127 30.84 -12.22 -2.14
C MET A 127 32.30 -12.34 -1.72
N ASP A 128 32.66 -11.82 -0.56
CA ASP A 128 34.01 -11.99 0.01
C ASP A 128 34.36 -13.48 0.22
N TYR A 129 33.41 -14.26 0.72
CA TYR A 129 33.59 -15.71 0.93
C TYR A 129 33.90 -16.46 -0.35
N ILE A 130 33.35 -16.08 -1.48
CA ILE A 130 33.62 -16.72 -2.78
C ILE A 130 34.71 -16.00 -3.59
N GLY A 131 35.35 -14.97 -3.03
CA GLY A 131 36.45 -14.22 -3.66
C GLY A 131 36.00 -13.31 -4.82
N VAL A 132 34.73 -12.89 -4.85
CA VAL A 132 34.21 -11.94 -5.86
C VAL A 132 34.30 -10.53 -5.30
N ASN A 133 35.05 -9.68 -6.00
CA ASN A 133 35.18 -8.26 -5.68
C ASN A 133 34.42 -7.42 -6.69
N PHE A 134 33.78 -6.35 -6.20
CA PHE A 134 33.08 -5.36 -7.02
C PHE A 134 33.85 -4.05 -6.98
N ASP A 135 33.98 -3.41 -8.15
CA ASP A 135 34.56 -2.08 -8.29
C ASP A 135 33.64 -1.22 -9.15
N GLY A 136 33.65 0.09 -8.92
CA GLY A 136 32.78 1.00 -9.65
C GLY A 136 33.15 2.47 -9.43
N VAL A 137 32.68 3.30 -10.34
CA VAL A 137 32.83 4.76 -10.24
C VAL A 137 31.49 5.36 -9.83
N VAL A 138 31.48 6.06 -8.71
CA VAL A 138 30.30 6.79 -8.23
C VAL A 138 30.48 8.29 -8.40
N THR A 139 29.44 8.96 -8.86
CA THR A 139 29.45 10.41 -9.12
C THR A 139 28.90 11.22 -7.96
N SER A 140 28.36 10.56 -6.91
CA SER A 140 27.85 11.21 -5.71
C SER A 140 28.11 10.35 -4.47
N LYS A 141 28.16 10.95 -3.30
CA LYS A 141 28.45 10.27 -2.02
C LYS A 141 27.52 9.07 -1.73
N HIS A 142 26.28 9.12 -2.20
CA HIS A 142 25.25 8.10 -1.97
C HIS A 142 24.73 7.45 -3.25
N GLY A 143 25.25 7.85 -4.41
CA GLY A 143 24.95 7.21 -5.68
C GLY A 143 25.83 6.00 -5.90
N GLY A 144 25.27 4.90 -6.34
CA GLY A 144 26.01 3.69 -6.68
C GLY A 144 26.10 2.65 -5.57
N TRP A 145 25.44 2.86 -4.41
CA TRP A 145 25.28 1.77 -3.46
C TRP A 145 24.38 0.69 -4.06
N ASP A 146 24.79 -0.54 -3.93
CA ASP A 146 24.03 -1.72 -4.31
C ASP A 146 24.19 -2.82 -3.21
N PRO A 147 23.38 -3.90 -3.25
CA PRO A 147 23.41 -4.95 -2.24
C PRO A 147 24.74 -5.71 -2.10
N THR A 148 25.69 -5.54 -3.01
CA THR A 148 27.03 -6.17 -2.90
C THR A 148 27.96 -5.43 -1.94
N GLN A 149 27.51 -4.28 -1.43
CA GLN A 149 28.25 -3.42 -0.51
C GLN A 149 27.56 -3.36 0.85
N ALA A 150 28.35 -3.13 1.91
CA ALA A 150 27.82 -2.86 3.25
C ALA A 150 26.98 -1.57 3.28
N ILE A 151 26.01 -1.55 4.17
CA ILE A 151 25.29 -0.32 4.51
C ILE A 151 26.15 0.49 5.48
N ASN A 152 26.55 1.69 5.06
CA ASN A 152 27.27 2.61 5.94
C ASN A 152 26.30 3.45 6.79
N ASP A 153 26.81 4.12 7.83
CA ASP A 153 26.04 4.93 8.78
C ASP A 153 25.20 6.03 8.10
N ASP A 154 25.65 6.58 6.99
CA ASP A 154 24.92 7.63 6.28
C ASP A 154 23.72 7.05 5.53
N LEU A 155 23.88 5.90 4.90
CA LEU A 155 22.80 5.16 4.24
C LEU A 155 21.77 4.65 5.26
N ASP A 156 22.25 4.12 6.40
CA ASP A 156 21.35 3.70 7.48
C ASP A 156 20.46 4.85 7.94
N LYS A 157 21.02 6.04 8.16
CA LYS A 157 20.26 7.26 8.51
C LYS A 157 19.26 7.67 7.43
N ILE A 158 19.61 7.49 6.16
CA ILE A 158 18.69 7.79 5.04
C ILE A 158 17.52 6.82 5.06
N PHE A 159 17.76 5.52 5.20
CA PHE A 159 16.71 4.51 5.29
C PHE A 159 15.84 4.69 6.54
N ALA A 160 16.44 4.96 7.70
CA ALA A 160 15.69 5.23 8.92
C ALA A 160 14.77 6.45 8.78
N ARG A 161 15.26 7.54 8.17
CA ARG A 161 14.46 8.74 7.89
C ARG A 161 13.33 8.46 6.91
N TRP A 162 13.61 7.68 5.86
CA TRP A 162 12.58 7.29 4.92
C TRP A 162 11.49 6.47 5.60
N GLY A 163 11.86 5.47 6.40
CA GLY A 163 10.94 4.66 7.18
C GLY A 163 10.09 5.49 8.13
N ALA A 164 10.71 6.42 8.88
CA ALA A 164 10.00 7.33 9.77
C ALA A 164 8.99 8.21 9.02
N ASN A 165 9.34 8.72 7.85
CA ASN A 165 8.43 9.53 7.03
C ASN A 165 7.23 8.71 6.55
N VAL A 166 7.44 7.49 6.08
CA VAL A 166 6.34 6.59 5.65
C VAL A 166 5.45 6.24 6.84
N TYR A 167 6.03 5.91 7.99
CA TYR A 167 5.30 5.60 9.22
C TYR A 167 4.42 6.78 9.67
N ASN A 168 4.99 7.98 9.76
CA ASN A 168 4.26 9.17 10.18
C ASN A 168 3.11 9.51 9.20
N ARG A 169 3.33 9.35 7.89
CA ARG A 169 2.27 9.51 6.90
C ARG A 169 1.15 8.50 7.10
N PHE A 170 1.50 7.24 7.35
CA PHE A 170 0.51 6.19 7.57
C PHE A 170 -0.37 6.48 8.78
N ILE A 171 0.24 6.84 9.93
CA ILE A 171 -0.51 7.24 11.13
C ILE A 171 -1.47 8.40 10.83
N ASN A 172 -0.99 9.45 10.15
CA ASN A 172 -1.83 10.59 9.78
C ASN A 172 -3.01 10.19 8.89
N PHE A 173 -2.78 9.34 7.88
CA PHE A 173 -3.87 8.88 7.01
C PHE A 173 -4.93 8.08 7.76
N VAL A 174 -4.53 7.22 8.69
CA VAL A 174 -5.49 6.50 9.54
C VAL A 174 -6.21 7.46 10.47
N ALA A 175 -5.50 8.38 11.12
CA ALA A 175 -6.07 9.38 12.01
C ALA A 175 -7.15 10.22 11.30
N GLU A 176 -6.84 10.72 10.10
CA GLU A 176 -7.78 11.46 9.27
C GLU A 176 -8.99 10.62 8.86
N SER A 177 -8.77 9.36 8.47
CA SER A 177 -9.84 8.49 7.94
C SER A 177 -10.90 8.10 8.99
N ILE A 178 -10.52 8.03 10.27
CA ILE A 178 -11.43 7.66 11.38
C ILE A 178 -11.65 8.78 12.38
N SER A 179 -11.26 10.02 12.02
CA SER A 179 -11.43 11.24 12.84
C SER A 179 -10.82 11.13 14.25
N GLN A 180 -9.64 10.55 14.35
CA GLN A 180 -8.83 10.44 15.56
C GLN A 180 -7.59 11.33 15.46
N THR A 181 -6.88 11.49 16.57
CA THR A 181 -5.61 12.22 16.61
C THR A 181 -4.43 11.31 16.23
N TYR A 182 -3.34 11.91 15.80
CA TYR A 182 -2.07 11.22 15.56
C TYR A 182 -1.62 10.40 16.78
N GLU A 183 -1.70 10.98 18.00
CA GLU A 183 -1.24 10.32 19.22
C GLU A 183 -2.12 9.10 19.61
N GLU A 184 -3.43 9.19 19.37
CA GLU A 184 -4.34 8.05 19.59
C GLU A 184 -4.02 6.90 18.66
N ILE A 185 -3.80 7.17 17.36
CA ILE A 185 -3.43 6.11 16.42
C ILE A 185 -2.05 5.55 16.74
N LYS A 186 -1.08 6.40 17.05
CA LYS A 186 0.28 5.99 17.41
C LYS A 186 0.31 5.09 18.66
N ALA A 187 -0.62 5.25 19.57
CA ALA A 187 -0.70 4.44 20.79
C ALA A 187 -1.16 2.99 20.50
N ILE A 188 -1.80 2.74 19.37
CA ILE A 188 -2.32 1.42 18.95
C ILE A 188 -1.63 0.85 17.72
N ALA A 189 -0.64 1.56 17.16
CA ALA A 189 0.12 1.21 15.97
C ALA A 189 1.25 0.21 16.24
#